data_bba85868b52340fe31d5ae758f572b82
#
_entry.id   bba85868b52340fe31d5ae758f572b82
#
_cell.length_a   1.000
_cell.length_b   1.000
_cell.length_c   1.000
_cell.angle_alpha   90.00
_cell.angle_beta   90.00
_cell.angle_gamma   90.00
#
_symmetry.space_group_name_H-M   'P 1'
#
loop_
_entity.id
_entity.type
_entity.pdbx_description
1 polymer ?
#
loop_
_entity_poly.entity_id
_entity_poly.type
_entity_poly.pdbx_seq_one_letter_code
_entity_poly.pdbx_strand_id
1 'polypeptide(L)'
;IKRYEEVYEFIKKIEENEVVLIDTSKVNYAIYNNIPSNVQKIEERNPSILFKSIKNEIELKNIRNSHIKDGVAFTKFMYWLKNNIGKIEITEISATQKLEEFRREQDKFIEPSFSTIAAYKDHAAMMHYSATEESNYKLEPRDLFLVDSGGQYFDGTTDITRTIALGPIPENVRKDFTNVVRGMIRLSKAKFLYGCRGYNLDILARGPLWEEGIDYKCGTGHGIGFVLNVHEGPNGFRWKVREDIDDTCILEEGMVTTNEPGVYVENSHGIRIENEIVVRKAEKNEYGQFMDFEVITFAPIDLDAIDESLILKDEKVYLNNYHKQVYDKISLYLNEEEKQWLKTYTREI
;
A
#
# COMPACT_ATOMS: atom_id res chain seq x y z
N ILE A 1 10.12 6.50 -32.73
CA ILE A 1 10.98 6.26 -31.56
C ILE A 1 12.34 6.87 -31.84
N LYS A 2 12.91 7.61 -30.88
CA LYS A 2 14.21 8.22 -30.92
C LYS A 2 15.06 7.74 -29.76
N ARG A 3 16.37 7.98 -29.80
CA ARG A 3 17.24 7.70 -28.64
C ARG A 3 16.93 8.69 -27.51
N TYR A 4 17.08 8.26 -26.27
CA TYR A 4 16.79 9.09 -25.10
C TYR A 4 17.60 10.40 -25.09
N GLU A 5 18.88 10.34 -25.46
CA GLU A 5 19.80 11.46 -25.48
C GLU A 5 19.44 12.53 -26.54
N GLU A 6 18.66 12.17 -27.57
CA GLU A 6 18.22 13.09 -28.61
C GLU A 6 17.19 14.11 -28.10
N VAL A 7 16.66 13.95 -26.87
CA VAL A 7 15.67 14.86 -26.29
C VAL A 7 16.18 16.29 -26.24
N TYR A 8 17.45 16.51 -25.88
CA TYR A 8 18.03 17.86 -25.78
C TYR A 8 18.13 18.54 -27.14
N GLU A 9 18.53 17.84 -28.18
CA GLU A 9 18.57 18.34 -29.53
C GLU A 9 17.18 18.55 -30.15
N PHE A 10 16.20 17.78 -29.70
CA PHE A 10 14.81 18.00 -30.09
C PHE A 10 14.24 19.27 -29.47
N ILE A 11 14.47 19.48 -28.18
CA ILE A 11 13.96 20.63 -27.42
C ILE A 11 14.52 21.95 -28.00
N LYS A 12 15.79 22.01 -28.40
CA LYS A 12 16.40 23.19 -29.04
C LYS A 12 15.73 23.62 -30.33
N LYS A 13 14.95 22.74 -30.95
CA LYS A 13 14.27 22.99 -32.25
C LYS A 13 12.81 23.40 -32.07
N ILE A 14 12.35 23.63 -30.86
CA ILE A 14 11.00 24.15 -30.59
C ILE A 14 10.94 25.59 -31.16
N GLU A 15 9.90 25.85 -31.95
CA GLU A 15 9.75 27.13 -32.64
C GLU A 15 9.11 28.19 -31.72
N GLU A 16 9.37 29.48 -32.04
CA GLU A 16 8.91 30.63 -31.22
C GLU A 16 7.36 30.70 -31.08
N ASN A 17 6.62 30.18 -32.06
CA ASN A 17 5.16 30.17 -32.06
C ASN A 17 4.57 28.98 -31.24
N GLU A 18 5.42 28.10 -30.72
CA GLU A 18 5.00 27.00 -29.85
C GLU A 18 5.00 27.43 -28.38
N VAL A 19 4.23 26.77 -27.57
CA VAL A 19 4.14 26.97 -26.10
C VAL A 19 4.50 25.68 -25.41
N VAL A 20 5.41 25.76 -24.44
CA VAL A 20 5.85 24.62 -23.66
C VAL A 20 5.29 24.71 -22.24
N LEU A 21 4.45 23.74 -21.85
CA LEU A 21 4.11 23.52 -20.46
C LEU A 21 5.20 22.68 -19.81
N ILE A 22 5.74 23.15 -18.71
CA ILE A 22 6.86 22.50 -18.02
C ILE A 22 6.66 22.51 -16.50
N ASP A 23 6.81 21.35 -15.89
CA ASP A 23 6.78 21.19 -14.44
C ASP A 23 8.20 21.35 -13.88
N THR A 24 8.52 22.57 -13.42
CA THR A 24 9.85 22.91 -12.90
C THR A 24 10.23 22.16 -11.61
N SER A 25 9.26 21.58 -10.91
CA SER A 25 9.51 20.74 -9.73
C SER A 25 10.00 19.32 -10.07
N LYS A 26 9.78 18.86 -11.31
CA LYS A 26 10.05 17.48 -11.75
C LYS A 26 11.05 17.38 -12.89
N VAL A 27 11.13 18.39 -13.75
CA VAL A 27 12.02 18.38 -14.91
C VAL A 27 13.48 18.60 -14.48
N ASN A 28 14.42 17.92 -15.14
CA ASN A 28 15.82 18.21 -14.92
C ASN A 28 16.22 19.56 -15.53
N TYR A 29 17.20 20.22 -14.91
CA TYR A 29 17.67 21.55 -15.32
C TYR A 29 18.14 21.62 -16.79
N ALA A 30 18.74 20.55 -17.32
CA ALA A 30 19.21 20.53 -18.70
C ALA A 30 18.04 20.60 -19.71
N ILE A 31 16.91 19.94 -19.45
CA ILE A 31 15.70 20.08 -20.27
C ILE A 31 15.21 21.52 -20.24
N TYR A 32 15.04 22.09 -19.04
CA TYR A 32 14.58 23.49 -18.89
C TYR A 32 15.49 24.49 -19.64
N ASN A 33 16.80 24.35 -19.48
CA ASN A 33 17.80 25.26 -20.04
C ASN A 33 17.99 25.12 -21.57
N ASN A 34 17.58 24.00 -22.17
CA ASN A 34 17.63 23.82 -23.62
C ASN A 34 16.36 24.31 -24.35
N ILE A 35 15.32 24.73 -23.66
CA ILE A 35 14.16 25.39 -24.29
C ILE A 35 14.58 26.76 -24.73
N PRO A 36 14.42 27.12 -26.04
CA PRO A 36 14.84 28.43 -26.56
C PRO A 36 14.23 29.57 -25.75
N SER A 37 14.99 30.66 -25.55
CA SER A 37 14.58 31.79 -24.69
C SER A 37 13.39 32.58 -25.24
N ASN A 38 13.14 32.52 -26.55
CA ASN A 38 12.01 33.14 -27.24
C ASN A 38 10.73 32.26 -27.22
N VAL A 39 10.80 31.00 -26.75
CA VAL A 39 9.63 30.12 -26.60
C VAL A 39 8.90 30.47 -25.30
N GLN A 40 7.58 30.62 -25.38
CA GLN A 40 6.73 30.82 -24.21
C GLN A 40 6.73 29.59 -23.33
N LYS A 41 7.06 29.74 -22.05
CA LYS A 41 6.97 28.66 -21.03
C LYS A 41 5.77 28.91 -20.12
N ILE A 42 4.97 27.87 -19.89
CA ILE A 42 3.94 27.81 -18.86
C ILE A 42 4.48 26.90 -17.76
N GLU A 43 4.84 27.47 -16.63
CA GLU A 43 5.42 26.74 -15.50
C GLU A 43 4.29 26.26 -14.58
N GLU A 44 3.75 25.08 -14.87
CA GLU A 44 2.68 24.45 -14.13
C GLU A 44 2.93 22.94 -13.99
N ARG A 45 2.16 22.31 -13.11
CA ARG A 45 2.21 20.85 -12.91
C ARG A 45 1.89 20.11 -14.21
N ASN A 46 2.62 19.02 -14.44
CA ASN A 46 2.36 18.17 -15.59
C ASN A 46 0.95 17.53 -15.49
N PRO A 47 0.02 17.83 -16.39
CA PRO A 47 -1.36 17.33 -16.32
C PRO A 47 -1.45 15.81 -16.49
N SER A 48 -0.45 15.16 -17.09
CA SER A 48 -0.44 13.70 -17.22
C SER A 48 -0.38 12.98 -15.87
N ILE A 49 0.14 13.64 -14.82
CA ILE A 49 0.16 13.08 -13.46
C ILE A 49 -1.27 12.84 -12.97
N LEU A 50 -2.16 13.82 -13.14
CA LEU A 50 -3.56 13.66 -12.76
C LEU A 50 -4.28 12.66 -13.69
N PHE A 51 -4.06 12.74 -15.00
CA PHE A 51 -4.76 11.87 -15.96
C PHE A 51 -4.46 10.39 -15.72
N LYS A 52 -3.19 10.01 -15.45
CA LYS A 52 -2.83 8.62 -15.18
C LYS A 52 -3.22 8.14 -13.78
N SER A 53 -3.43 9.05 -12.81
CA SER A 53 -3.87 8.66 -11.47
C SER A 53 -5.33 8.20 -11.44
N ILE A 54 -6.16 8.70 -12.37
CA ILE A 54 -7.57 8.31 -12.52
C ILE A 54 -7.63 7.12 -13.48
N LYS A 55 -7.66 5.92 -12.91
CA LYS A 55 -7.69 4.68 -13.66
C LYS A 55 -9.06 4.49 -14.34
N ASN A 56 -9.04 4.10 -15.59
CA ASN A 56 -10.25 3.74 -16.32
C ASN A 56 -10.74 2.33 -15.93
N GLU A 57 -11.94 1.95 -16.39
CA GLU A 57 -12.58 0.68 -16.03
C GLU A 57 -11.75 -0.56 -16.44
N ILE A 58 -10.97 -0.48 -17.52
CA ILE A 58 -10.12 -1.58 -17.99
C ILE A 58 -8.92 -1.72 -17.06
N GLU A 59 -8.28 -0.61 -16.72
CA GLU A 59 -7.17 -0.57 -15.75
C GLU A 59 -7.63 -1.07 -14.38
N LEU A 60 -8.77 -0.58 -13.86
CA LEU A 60 -9.32 -1.02 -12.58
C LEU A 60 -9.65 -2.52 -12.56
N LYS A 61 -10.22 -3.05 -13.64
CA LYS A 61 -10.47 -4.49 -13.78
C LYS A 61 -9.17 -5.30 -13.71
N ASN A 62 -8.14 -4.84 -14.38
CA ASN A 62 -6.84 -5.49 -14.39
C ASN A 62 -6.14 -5.38 -13.02
N ILE A 63 -6.18 -4.21 -12.38
CA ILE A 63 -5.64 -4.01 -11.02
C ILE A 63 -6.31 -4.97 -10.02
N ARG A 64 -7.65 -5.08 -10.05
CA ARG A 64 -8.37 -6.06 -9.19
C ARG A 64 -7.88 -7.49 -9.42
N ASN A 65 -7.56 -7.83 -10.66
CA ASN A 65 -7.03 -9.16 -11.00
C ASN A 65 -5.60 -9.37 -10.48
N SER A 66 -4.71 -8.37 -10.60
CA SER A 66 -3.36 -8.46 -10.01
C SER A 66 -3.39 -8.62 -8.50
N HIS A 67 -4.33 -7.95 -7.82
CA HIS A 67 -4.50 -8.09 -6.37
C HIS A 67 -5.01 -9.45 -5.91
N ILE A 68 -5.80 -10.14 -6.72
CA ILE A 68 -6.17 -11.54 -6.45
C ILE A 68 -4.92 -12.44 -6.52
N LYS A 69 -4.11 -12.30 -7.58
CA LYS A 69 -2.87 -13.06 -7.75
C LYS A 69 -1.90 -12.82 -6.60
N ASP A 70 -1.68 -11.55 -6.27
CA ASP A 70 -0.80 -11.17 -5.18
C ASP A 70 -1.31 -11.66 -3.82
N GLY A 71 -2.62 -11.56 -3.59
CA GLY A 71 -3.28 -12.09 -2.40
C GLY A 71 -3.12 -13.61 -2.26
N VAL A 72 -3.15 -14.35 -3.36
CA VAL A 72 -2.86 -15.81 -3.39
C VAL A 72 -1.41 -16.06 -2.98
N ALA A 73 -0.45 -15.35 -3.58
CA ALA A 73 0.97 -15.50 -3.26
C ALA A 73 1.26 -15.17 -1.80
N PHE A 74 0.70 -14.06 -1.30
CA PHE A 74 0.88 -13.63 0.08
C PHE A 74 0.22 -14.59 1.08
N THR A 75 -0.97 -15.11 0.77
CA THR A 75 -1.66 -16.12 1.62
C THR A 75 -0.86 -17.42 1.70
N LYS A 76 -0.34 -17.93 0.58
CA LYS A 76 0.55 -19.10 0.57
C LYS A 76 1.81 -18.85 1.39
N PHE A 77 2.38 -17.66 1.31
CA PHE A 77 3.53 -17.27 2.11
C PHE A 77 3.19 -17.28 3.62
N MET A 78 2.08 -16.67 4.04
CA MET A 78 1.66 -16.70 5.45
C MET A 78 1.44 -18.13 5.94
N TYR A 79 0.77 -18.97 5.14
CA TYR A 79 0.59 -20.39 5.42
C TYR A 79 1.94 -21.10 5.62
N TRP A 80 2.86 -20.91 4.67
CA TRP A 80 4.20 -21.50 4.75
C TRP A 80 4.95 -21.03 5.99
N LEU A 81 4.97 -19.72 6.26
CA LEU A 81 5.66 -19.13 7.39
C LEU A 81 5.15 -19.66 8.73
N LYS A 82 3.84 -19.60 8.96
CA LYS A 82 3.20 -20.06 10.20
C LYS A 82 3.41 -21.56 10.45
N ASN A 83 3.49 -22.38 9.40
CA ASN A 83 3.70 -23.82 9.53
C ASN A 83 5.16 -24.23 9.72
N ASN A 84 6.13 -23.40 9.36
CA ASN A 84 7.54 -23.73 9.38
C ASN A 84 8.36 -23.01 10.45
N ILE A 85 7.84 -21.89 10.99
CA ILE A 85 8.51 -21.16 12.06
C ILE A 85 8.83 -22.07 13.24
N GLY A 86 10.08 -22.06 13.70
CA GLY A 86 10.59 -22.94 14.76
C GLY A 86 10.87 -24.40 14.35
N LYS A 87 10.53 -24.80 13.12
CA LYS A 87 10.82 -26.15 12.57
C LYS A 87 12.00 -26.18 11.62
N ILE A 88 12.17 -25.12 10.83
CA ILE A 88 13.30 -24.90 9.94
C ILE A 88 13.91 -23.53 10.23
N GLU A 89 15.12 -23.31 9.78
CA GLU A 89 15.74 -22.00 9.85
C GLU A 89 15.11 -21.07 8.79
N ILE A 90 14.57 -19.97 9.25
CA ILE A 90 14.03 -18.89 8.41
C ILE A 90 14.66 -17.59 8.86
N THR A 91 15.14 -16.79 7.93
CA THR A 91 15.67 -15.44 8.15
C THR A 91 14.83 -14.41 7.41
N GLU A 92 15.03 -13.11 7.69
CA GLU A 92 14.37 -12.02 6.96
C GLU A 92 14.61 -12.14 5.45
N ILE A 93 15.86 -12.42 5.04
CA ILE A 93 16.23 -12.61 3.62
C ILE A 93 15.56 -13.85 3.03
N SER A 94 15.62 -14.99 3.70
CA SER A 94 15.02 -16.23 3.16
C SER A 94 13.48 -16.14 3.10
N ALA A 95 12.85 -15.42 4.01
CA ALA A 95 11.41 -15.14 3.97
C ALA A 95 11.05 -14.28 2.77
N THR A 96 11.85 -13.23 2.48
CA THR A 96 11.68 -12.39 1.27
C THR A 96 11.76 -13.23 -0.01
N GLN A 97 12.79 -14.07 -0.11
CA GLN A 97 12.96 -14.96 -1.27
C GLN A 97 11.77 -15.92 -1.44
N LYS A 98 11.26 -16.46 -0.33
CA LYS A 98 10.12 -17.38 -0.35
C LYS A 98 8.82 -16.70 -0.82
N LEU A 99 8.60 -15.46 -0.40
CA LEU A 99 7.44 -14.68 -0.88
C LEU A 99 7.55 -14.40 -2.38
N GLU A 100 8.74 -14.04 -2.86
CA GLU A 100 8.97 -13.82 -4.29
C GLU A 100 8.77 -15.11 -5.10
N GLU A 101 9.17 -16.29 -4.60
CA GLU A 101 8.89 -17.58 -5.24
C GLU A 101 7.36 -17.75 -5.46
N PHE A 102 6.53 -17.50 -4.46
CA PHE A 102 5.07 -17.60 -4.60
C PHE A 102 4.50 -16.56 -5.58
N ARG A 103 5.08 -15.36 -5.67
CA ARG A 103 4.71 -14.37 -6.70
C ARG A 103 5.08 -14.83 -8.10
N ARG A 104 6.24 -15.46 -8.28
CA ARG A 104 6.69 -16.02 -9.56
C ARG A 104 5.81 -17.18 -10.07
N GLU A 105 5.08 -17.85 -9.17
CA GLU A 105 4.07 -18.84 -9.56
C GLU A 105 2.83 -18.20 -10.21
N GLN A 106 2.62 -16.90 -10.01
CA GLN A 106 1.43 -16.21 -10.52
C GLN A 106 1.59 -15.80 -11.99
N ASP A 107 0.50 -15.97 -12.75
CA ASP A 107 0.49 -15.57 -14.16
C ASP A 107 0.77 -14.07 -14.32
N LYS A 108 1.59 -13.75 -15.34
CA LYS A 108 1.98 -12.38 -15.71
C LYS A 108 2.79 -11.60 -14.67
N PHE A 109 3.34 -12.24 -13.65
CA PHE A 109 4.31 -11.60 -12.76
C PHE A 109 5.57 -11.22 -13.56
N ILE A 110 6.08 -10.01 -13.32
CA ILE A 110 7.26 -9.46 -13.97
C ILE A 110 8.42 -9.47 -12.97
N GLU A 111 8.26 -8.70 -11.90
CA GLU A 111 9.27 -8.47 -10.86
C GLU A 111 8.60 -7.90 -9.59
N PRO A 112 9.28 -7.82 -8.44
CA PRO A 112 8.81 -7.05 -7.30
C PRO A 112 8.57 -5.59 -7.70
N SER A 113 7.49 -4.98 -7.19
CA SER A 113 7.20 -3.55 -7.42
C SER A 113 8.17 -2.62 -6.69
N PHE A 114 8.80 -3.14 -5.64
CA PHE A 114 9.91 -2.52 -4.89
C PHE A 114 10.65 -3.59 -4.10
N SER A 115 11.80 -3.22 -3.52
CA SER A 115 12.57 -4.13 -2.66
C SER A 115 11.78 -4.45 -1.40
N THR A 116 11.45 -5.72 -1.19
CA THR A 116 10.66 -6.18 -0.04
C THR A 116 11.29 -5.74 1.28
N ILE A 117 10.50 -5.15 2.14
CA ILE A 117 10.83 -4.87 3.53
C ILE A 117 10.36 -6.06 4.36
N ALA A 118 11.30 -6.83 4.89
CA ALA A 118 11.04 -7.97 5.75
C ALA A 118 11.79 -7.74 7.06
N ALA A 119 11.06 -7.39 8.11
CA ALA A 119 11.64 -6.85 9.34
C ALA A 119 11.09 -7.56 10.58
N TYR A 120 11.98 -8.19 11.33
CA TYR A 120 11.65 -8.91 12.55
C TYR A 120 11.94 -8.06 13.78
N LYS A 121 11.00 -8.03 14.74
CA LYS A 121 11.15 -7.32 16.04
C LYS A 121 11.49 -5.83 15.86
N ASP A 122 12.61 -5.41 16.46
CA ASP A 122 13.09 -4.02 16.47
C ASP A 122 13.55 -3.52 15.08
N HIS A 123 13.94 -4.40 14.15
CA HIS A 123 14.18 -4.00 12.76
C HIS A 123 12.93 -3.35 12.12
N ALA A 124 11.73 -3.80 12.50
CA ALA A 124 10.49 -3.25 12.00
C ALA A 124 10.20 -1.81 12.48
N ALA A 125 10.94 -1.30 13.47
CA ALA A 125 10.89 0.10 13.87
C ALA A 125 11.45 1.05 12.79
N MET A 126 12.23 0.53 11.85
CA MET A 126 12.73 1.26 10.68
C MET A 126 11.77 1.05 9.50
N MET A 127 11.00 2.08 9.13
CA MET A 127 9.93 2.00 8.13
C MET A 127 10.37 1.45 6.76
N HIS A 128 11.61 1.72 6.36
CA HIS A 128 12.21 1.26 5.10
C HIS A 128 13.44 0.37 5.36
N TYR A 129 13.29 -0.56 6.32
CA TYR A 129 14.35 -1.51 6.63
C TYR A 129 14.67 -2.40 5.41
N SER A 130 15.95 -2.66 5.23
CA SER A 130 16.44 -3.64 4.24
C SER A 130 17.47 -4.55 4.91
N ALA A 131 17.18 -5.84 4.99
CA ALA A 131 18.09 -6.82 5.53
C ALA A 131 19.33 -6.95 4.63
N THR A 132 20.51 -6.96 5.27
CA THR A 132 21.79 -7.30 4.64
C THR A 132 22.32 -8.60 5.24
N GLU A 133 23.39 -9.17 4.67
CA GLU A 133 24.01 -10.38 5.24
C GLU A 133 24.42 -10.18 6.70
N GLU A 134 24.84 -8.96 7.08
CA GLU A 134 25.29 -8.64 8.44
C GLU A 134 24.12 -8.35 9.40
N SER A 135 23.00 -7.80 8.91
CA SER A 135 21.85 -7.40 9.74
C SER A 135 20.70 -8.41 9.73
N ASN A 136 20.80 -9.49 8.95
CA ASN A 136 19.76 -10.46 8.72
C ASN A 136 19.41 -11.27 9.97
N TYR A 137 18.25 -10.97 10.58
CA TYR A 137 17.80 -11.73 11.74
C TYR A 137 17.25 -13.11 11.35
N LYS A 138 17.53 -14.08 12.23
CA LYS A 138 16.81 -15.35 12.26
C LYS A 138 15.47 -15.16 12.94
N LEU A 139 14.41 -15.61 12.29
CA LEU A 139 13.07 -15.58 12.85
C LEU A 139 12.89 -16.67 13.91
N GLU A 140 12.27 -16.32 15.01
CA GLU A 140 11.96 -17.24 16.11
C GLU A 140 10.43 -17.36 16.31
N PRO A 141 9.92 -18.45 16.92
CA PRO A 141 8.48 -18.62 17.15
C PRO A 141 7.96 -17.72 18.30
N ARG A 142 8.16 -16.41 18.16
CA ARG A 142 7.73 -15.33 19.06
C ARG A 142 7.79 -13.99 18.33
N ASP A 143 7.21 -12.97 18.93
CA ASP A 143 7.22 -11.59 18.45
C ASP A 143 6.56 -11.40 17.06
N LEU A 144 6.68 -10.22 16.50
CA LEU A 144 6.08 -9.83 15.23
C LEU A 144 7.11 -9.80 14.10
N PHE A 145 6.64 -10.17 12.91
CA PHE A 145 7.38 -10.06 11.66
C PHE A 145 6.57 -9.19 10.68
N LEU A 146 7.10 -8.05 10.32
CA LEU A 146 6.52 -7.14 9.34
C LEU A 146 7.05 -7.50 7.95
N VAL A 147 6.14 -7.66 6.99
CA VAL A 147 6.47 -7.87 5.58
C VAL A 147 5.67 -6.88 4.75
N ASP A 148 6.41 -5.98 4.10
CA ASP A 148 5.89 -5.00 3.17
C ASP A 148 6.50 -5.25 1.78
N SER A 149 5.64 -5.44 0.78
CA SER A 149 6.07 -5.97 -0.50
C SER A 149 4.98 -5.85 -1.55
N GLY A 150 5.36 -5.90 -2.81
CA GLY A 150 4.42 -5.91 -3.90
C GLY A 150 4.98 -6.55 -5.17
N GLY A 151 4.16 -6.64 -6.19
CA GLY A 151 4.53 -7.18 -7.49
C GLY A 151 4.12 -6.27 -8.65
N GLN A 152 4.99 -6.20 -9.65
CA GLN A 152 4.63 -5.74 -10.98
C GLN A 152 4.06 -6.92 -11.76
N TYR A 153 2.84 -6.79 -12.22
CA TYR A 153 2.17 -7.71 -13.12
C TYR A 153 1.80 -6.97 -14.39
N PHE A 154 1.69 -7.66 -15.53
CA PHE A 154 1.12 -7.03 -16.73
C PHE A 154 -0.31 -6.51 -16.51
N ASP A 155 -0.97 -6.95 -15.45
CA ASP A 155 -2.32 -6.52 -15.09
C ASP A 155 -2.33 -5.32 -14.11
N GLY A 156 -1.20 -4.95 -13.49
CA GLY A 156 -1.12 -3.84 -12.55
C GLY A 156 0.02 -3.95 -11.56
N THR A 157 0.15 -2.94 -10.72
CA THR A 157 1.13 -2.86 -9.63
C THR A 157 0.42 -3.14 -8.32
N THR A 158 1.04 -3.91 -7.41
CA THR A 158 0.50 -4.18 -6.07
C THR A 158 1.45 -3.70 -5.00
N ASP A 159 0.84 -3.36 -3.86
CA ASP A 159 1.49 -3.00 -2.61
C ASP A 159 0.70 -3.59 -1.44
N ILE A 160 1.37 -4.27 -0.53
CA ILE A 160 0.73 -4.89 0.62
C ILE A 160 1.69 -5.01 1.80
N THR A 161 1.25 -4.59 2.96
CA THR A 161 1.92 -4.90 4.21
C THR A 161 1.05 -5.76 5.11
N ARG A 162 1.68 -6.79 5.68
CA ARG A 162 1.14 -7.51 6.84
C ARG A 162 2.20 -7.64 7.92
N THR A 163 1.79 -7.41 9.15
CA THR A 163 2.57 -7.75 10.34
C THR A 163 2.00 -9.03 10.91
N ILE A 164 2.85 -10.03 11.11
CA ILE A 164 2.47 -11.42 11.39
C ILE A 164 3.03 -11.81 12.77
N ALA A 165 2.18 -12.32 13.65
CA ALA A 165 2.61 -12.90 14.92
C ALA A 165 3.25 -14.28 14.66
N LEU A 166 4.52 -14.43 15.01
CA LEU A 166 5.25 -15.70 14.88
C LEU A 166 5.07 -16.61 16.12
N GLY A 167 4.40 -16.11 17.16
CA GLY A 167 4.11 -16.79 18.40
C GLY A 167 3.65 -15.78 19.46
N PRO A 168 3.94 -16.01 20.76
CA PRO A 168 3.54 -15.07 21.80
C PRO A 168 4.10 -13.67 21.58
N ILE A 169 3.27 -12.65 21.77
CA ILE A 169 3.63 -11.22 21.72
C ILE A 169 3.25 -10.53 23.03
N PRO A 170 4.00 -9.48 23.45
CA PRO A 170 3.66 -8.69 24.63
C PRO A 170 2.30 -7.99 24.49
N GLU A 171 1.62 -7.75 25.62
CA GLU A 171 0.28 -7.15 25.64
C GLU A 171 0.26 -5.73 25.04
N ASN A 172 1.26 -4.90 25.33
CA ASN A 172 1.38 -3.57 24.73
C ASN A 172 1.56 -3.62 23.21
N VAL A 173 2.31 -4.60 22.70
CA VAL A 173 2.50 -4.80 21.24
C VAL A 173 1.20 -5.25 20.58
N ARG A 174 0.43 -6.13 21.26
CA ARG A 174 -0.91 -6.55 20.82
C ARG A 174 -1.89 -5.38 20.75
N LYS A 175 -1.83 -4.50 21.74
CA LYS A 175 -2.63 -3.26 21.79
C LYS A 175 -2.29 -2.37 20.59
N ASP A 176 -1.01 -2.14 20.33
CA ASP A 176 -0.54 -1.31 19.21
C ASP A 176 -0.97 -1.91 17.87
N PHE A 177 -0.81 -3.24 17.69
CA PHE A 177 -1.29 -3.95 16.50
C PHE A 177 -2.78 -3.72 16.28
N THR A 178 -3.57 -3.89 17.32
CA THR A 178 -5.02 -3.72 17.25
C THR A 178 -5.42 -2.30 16.87
N ASN A 179 -4.75 -1.28 17.41
CA ASN A 179 -5.02 0.12 17.08
C ASN A 179 -4.63 0.46 15.63
N VAL A 180 -3.57 -0.14 15.09
CA VAL A 180 -3.22 -0.02 13.66
C VAL A 180 -4.32 -0.64 12.78
N VAL A 181 -4.80 -1.85 13.11
CA VAL A 181 -5.91 -2.50 12.40
C VAL A 181 -7.18 -1.64 12.45
N ARG A 182 -7.53 -1.07 13.62
CA ARG A 182 -8.67 -0.16 13.77
C ARG A 182 -8.53 1.09 12.88
N GLY A 183 -7.33 1.66 12.84
CA GLY A 183 -7.04 2.81 11.96
C GLY A 183 -7.25 2.48 10.48
N MET A 184 -6.70 1.36 10.03
CA MET A 184 -6.87 0.86 8.66
C MET A 184 -8.36 0.65 8.32
N ILE A 185 -9.12 0.04 9.24
CA ILE A 185 -10.56 -0.20 9.07
C ILE A 185 -11.33 1.14 8.99
N ARG A 186 -11.07 2.08 9.89
CA ARG A 186 -11.77 3.38 9.94
C ARG A 186 -11.60 4.17 8.65
N LEU A 187 -10.40 4.20 8.09
CA LEU A 187 -10.15 4.84 6.80
C LEU A 187 -10.79 4.08 5.64
N SER A 188 -10.66 2.75 5.59
CA SER A 188 -11.26 1.93 4.53
C SER A 188 -12.78 2.04 4.42
N LYS A 189 -13.48 2.24 5.55
CA LYS A 189 -14.96 2.39 5.59
C LYS A 189 -15.43 3.84 5.49
N ALA A 190 -14.53 4.78 5.23
CA ALA A 190 -14.88 6.19 5.17
C ALA A 190 -15.88 6.48 4.05
N LYS A 191 -16.85 7.33 4.38
CA LYS A 191 -17.78 7.94 3.46
C LYS A 191 -17.62 9.45 3.56
N PHE A 192 -17.44 10.12 2.44
CA PHE A 192 -17.08 11.52 2.41
C PHE A 192 -17.68 12.24 1.22
N LEU A 193 -17.79 13.57 1.29
CA LEU A 193 -18.28 14.39 0.18
C LEU A 193 -17.17 14.58 -0.86
N TYR A 194 -17.55 14.55 -2.13
CA TYR A 194 -16.64 14.95 -3.23
C TYR A 194 -16.07 16.34 -2.96
N GLY A 195 -14.79 16.50 -3.26
CA GLY A 195 -13.98 17.66 -2.92
C GLY A 195 -13.05 17.43 -1.73
N CYS A 196 -13.23 16.35 -0.97
CA CYS A 196 -12.27 15.94 0.03
C CYS A 196 -10.93 15.54 -0.61
N ARG A 197 -9.88 15.77 0.16
CA ARG A 197 -8.49 15.42 -0.15
C ARG A 197 -8.00 14.44 0.92
N GLY A 198 -6.91 13.74 0.65
CA GLY A 198 -6.41 12.73 1.58
C GLY A 198 -6.12 13.27 2.99
N TYR A 199 -5.64 14.51 3.12
CA TYR A 199 -5.40 15.12 4.43
C TYR A 199 -6.68 15.36 5.25
N ASN A 200 -7.86 15.42 4.64
CA ASN A 200 -9.14 15.51 5.36
C ASN A 200 -9.52 14.18 6.02
N LEU A 201 -9.01 13.05 5.49
CA LEU A 201 -9.40 11.71 5.89
C LEU A 201 -8.32 10.98 6.70
N ASP A 202 -7.08 11.42 6.67
CA ASP A 202 -5.93 10.79 7.36
C ASP A 202 -6.20 10.58 8.87
N ILE A 203 -6.90 11.51 9.50
CA ILE A 203 -7.29 11.43 10.92
C ILE A 203 -8.07 10.15 11.26
N LEU A 204 -8.80 9.58 10.31
CA LEU A 204 -9.56 8.34 10.52
C LEU A 204 -8.62 7.16 10.83
N ALA A 205 -7.47 7.10 10.15
CA ALA A 205 -6.45 6.09 10.39
C ALA A 205 -5.63 6.39 11.67
N ARG A 206 -5.30 7.66 11.92
CA ARG A 206 -4.49 8.05 13.11
C ARG A 206 -5.29 8.06 14.40
N GLY A 207 -6.60 8.27 14.32
CA GLY A 207 -7.45 8.48 15.50
C GLY A 207 -7.23 7.47 16.61
N PRO A 208 -7.28 6.15 16.36
CA PRO A 208 -7.04 5.14 17.41
C PRO A 208 -5.66 5.23 18.09
N LEU A 209 -4.65 5.70 17.38
CA LEU A 209 -3.29 5.88 17.91
C LEU A 209 -3.18 7.19 18.71
N TRP A 210 -3.77 8.27 18.19
CA TRP A 210 -3.78 9.55 18.88
C TRP A 210 -4.61 9.53 20.18
N GLU A 211 -5.67 8.72 20.23
CA GLU A 211 -6.42 8.44 21.46
C GLU A 211 -5.52 7.87 22.57
N GLU A 212 -4.44 7.16 22.18
CA GLU A 212 -3.43 6.60 23.10
C GLU A 212 -2.19 7.49 23.27
N GLY A 213 -2.16 8.67 22.64
CA GLY A 213 -1.04 9.61 22.70
C GLY A 213 0.19 9.17 21.89
N ILE A 214 0.04 8.26 20.95
CA ILE A 214 1.09 7.79 20.05
C ILE A 214 0.81 8.20 18.61
N ASP A 215 1.85 8.29 17.77
CA ASP A 215 1.77 8.69 16.37
C ASP A 215 2.84 7.99 15.54
N TYR A 216 2.66 7.97 14.22
CA TYR A 216 3.68 7.60 13.25
C TYR A 216 4.07 8.79 12.37
N LYS A 217 5.37 8.90 12.02
CA LYS A 217 5.93 10.09 11.38
C LYS A 217 5.89 10.07 9.85
N CYS A 218 5.39 8.99 9.24
CA CYS A 218 5.19 8.86 7.79
C CYS A 218 3.77 9.26 7.36
N GLY A 219 3.51 9.22 6.04
CA GLY A 219 2.15 9.27 5.49
C GLY A 219 1.36 8.02 5.84
N THR A 220 0.06 8.09 5.67
CA THR A 220 -0.86 6.95 5.83
C THR A 220 -1.12 6.24 4.50
N GLY A 221 -0.66 6.82 3.40
CA GLY A 221 -0.83 6.21 2.09
C GLY A 221 -0.44 7.13 0.95
N HIS A 222 -0.25 6.54 -0.21
CA HIS A 222 0.16 7.18 -1.45
C HIS A 222 -0.60 6.60 -2.65
N GLY A 223 -0.63 7.32 -3.76
CA GLY A 223 -1.15 6.81 -5.01
C GLY A 223 -0.25 5.72 -5.61
N ILE A 224 -0.85 4.88 -6.44
CA ILE A 224 -0.19 3.76 -7.13
C ILE A 224 -0.34 3.91 -8.65
N GLY A 225 0.74 3.64 -9.39
CA GLY A 225 0.75 3.60 -10.85
C GLY A 225 0.16 2.30 -11.41
N PHE A 226 -0.27 2.32 -12.67
CA PHE A 226 -0.67 1.13 -13.41
C PHE A 226 0.51 0.58 -14.21
N VAL A 227 1.10 -0.53 -13.75
CA VAL A 227 2.36 -1.08 -14.29
C VAL A 227 3.46 0.00 -14.34
N LEU A 228 3.46 0.86 -13.34
CA LEU A 228 4.37 1.99 -13.16
C LEU A 228 4.87 2.05 -11.72
N ASN A 229 5.26 3.23 -11.24
CA ASN A 229 5.80 3.40 -9.90
C ASN A 229 4.78 3.01 -8.81
N VAL A 230 5.23 2.27 -7.82
CA VAL A 230 4.44 1.97 -6.62
C VAL A 230 4.06 3.27 -5.89
N HIS A 231 4.99 4.21 -5.74
CA HIS A 231 4.69 5.57 -5.26
C HIS A 231 4.39 6.49 -6.44
N GLU A 232 3.12 6.76 -6.68
CA GLU A 232 2.68 7.62 -7.78
C GLU A 232 1.59 8.61 -7.35
N GLY A 233 1.97 9.89 -7.20
CA GLY A 233 1.01 10.95 -6.92
C GLY A 233 -0.01 11.19 -8.05
N PRO A 234 -0.95 12.12 -7.86
CA PRO A 234 -0.99 13.22 -6.87
C PRO A 234 -1.91 12.94 -5.66
N ASN A 235 -2.37 11.73 -5.45
CA ASN A 235 -3.23 11.35 -4.32
C ASN A 235 -2.42 10.64 -3.22
N GLY A 236 -2.88 10.78 -1.98
CA GLY A 236 -2.26 10.16 -0.82
C GLY A 236 -2.98 10.56 0.46
N PHE A 237 -2.67 9.89 1.57
CA PHE A 237 -3.18 10.21 2.89
C PHE A 237 -2.06 10.71 3.79
N ARG A 238 -2.22 11.93 4.32
CA ARG A 238 -1.24 12.57 5.19
C ARG A 238 -1.91 13.69 5.98
N TRP A 239 -1.71 13.74 7.29
CA TRP A 239 -2.34 14.77 8.12
C TRP A 239 -1.76 16.18 7.93
N LYS A 240 -0.50 16.30 7.47
CA LYS A 240 0.15 17.57 7.15
C LYS A 240 0.39 17.70 5.64
N VAL A 241 0.00 18.83 5.08
CA VAL A 241 0.45 19.22 3.74
C VAL A 241 1.97 19.47 3.78
N ARG A 242 2.70 18.92 2.81
CA ARG A 242 4.13 19.11 2.63
C ARG A 242 4.39 19.74 1.28
N GLU A 243 5.29 20.74 1.23
CA GLU A 243 5.64 21.43 -0.01
C GLU A 243 6.43 20.55 -0.99
N ASP A 244 7.20 19.59 -0.45
CA ASP A 244 8.05 18.69 -1.22
C ASP A 244 7.33 17.42 -1.73
N ILE A 245 6.07 17.20 -1.34
CA ILE A 245 5.27 16.03 -1.73
C ILE A 245 3.96 16.49 -2.37
N ASP A 246 3.74 16.05 -3.60
CA ASP A 246 2.51 16.31 -4.34
C ASP A 246 1.48 15.19 -4.09
N ASP A 247 0.77 15.26 -2.97
CA ASP A 247 -0.26 14.28 -2.56
C ASP A 247 -1.55 14.95 -2.06
N THR A 248 -1.82 16.19 -2.52
CA THR A 248 -2.91 17.02 -2.00
C THR A 248 -4.05 17.24 -2.98
N CYS A 249 -4.19 16.44 -4.03
CA CYS A 249 -5.28 16.57 -4.97
C CYS A 249 -6.64 16.20 -4.36
N ILE A 250 -7.72 16.63 -5.00
CA ILE A 250 -9.06 16.11 -4.71
C ILE A 250 -9.08 14.62 -5.09
N LEU A 251 -9.71 13.81 -4.25
CA LEU A 251 -9.87 12.38 -4.50
C LEU A 251 -10.94 12.16 -5.57
N GLU A 252 -10.51 11.71 -6.74
CA GLU A 252 -11.36 11.44 -7.89
C GLU A 252 -11.70 9.96 -8.00
N GLU A 253 -12.90 9.65 -8.55
CA GLU A 253 -13.29 8.26 -8.85
C GLU A 253 -12.25 7.57 -9.74
N GLY A 254 -11.84 6.36 -9.38
CA GLY A 254 -10.83 5.58 -10.08
C GLY A 254 -9.40 5.80 -9.60
N MET A 255 -9.14 6.71 -8.66
CA MET A 255 -7.84 6.80 -8.00
C MET A 255 -7.62 5.60 -7.08
N VAL A 256 -6.43 5.00 -7.18
CA VAL A 256 -5.95 3.93 -6.30
C VAL A 256 -4.98 4.53 -5.30
N THR A 257 -5.13 4.18 -4.02
CA THR A 257 -4.31 4.73 -2.93
C THR A 257 -4.06 3.64 -1.90
N THR A 258 -2.87 3.58 -1.31
CA THR A 258 -2.61 2.72 -0.15
C THR A 258 -3.27 3.28 1.11
N ASN A 259 -3.62 2.39 2.02
CA ASN A 259 -4.11 2.68 3.37
C ASN A 259 -3.26 1.85 4.33
N GLU A 260 -2.18 2.45 4.83
CA GLU A 260 -1.05 1.80 5.50
C GLU A 260 -0.67 2.46 6.85
N PRO A 261 -1.60 2.64 7.79
CA PRO A 261 -1.25 3.11 9.11
C PRO A 261 -0.23 2.19 9.79
N GLY A 262 0.59 2.74 10.68
CA GLY A 262 1.60 1.96 11.38
C GLY A 262 1.96 2.52 12.75
N VAL A 263 2.77 1.79 13.49
CA VAL A 263 3.44 2.18 14.74
C VAL A 263 4.88 1.72 14.66
N TYR A 264 5.81 2.56 15.06
CA TYR A 264 7.25 2.29 14.98
C TYR A 264 7.91 2.73 16.28
N VAL A 265 8.24 1.75 17.13
CA VAL A 265 8.81 1.97 18.47
C VAL A 265 10.27 1.53 18.46
N GLU A 266 11.16 2.51 18.53
CA GLU A 266 12.62 2.29 18.51
C GLU A 266 13.05 1.25 19.54
N ASN A 267 13.92 0.33 19.14
CA ASN A 267 14.43 -0.80 19.93
C ASN A 267 13.34 -1.77 20.47
N SER A 268 12.17 -1.80 19.83
CA SER A 268 11.06 -2.63 20.26
C SER A 268 10.38 -3.33 19.10
N HIS A 269 9.53 -2.63 18.34
CA HIS A 269 8.73 -3.24 17.26
C HIS A 269 8.27 -2.20 16.24
N GLY A 270 7.92 -2.71 15.05
CA GLY A 270 7.16 -1.96 14.05
C GLY A 270 5.95 -2.75 13.60
N ILE A 271 4.88 -2.04 13.32
CA ILE A 271 3.61 -2.60 12.84
C ILE A 271 3.13 -1.73 11.69
N ARG A 272 2.79 -2.36 10.57
CA ARG A 272 2.07 -1.74 9.45
C ARG A 272 1.07 -2.75 8.91
N ILE A 273 -0.16 -2.32 8.69
CA ILE A 273 -1.22 -3.11 8.05
C ILE A 273 -1.74 -2.29 6.90
N GLU A 274 -1.63 -2.82 5.71
CA GLU A 274 -1.89 -2.10 4.48
C GLU A 274 -2.83 -2.84 3.55
N ASN A 275 -3.74 -2.08 2.96
CA ASN A 275 -4.54 -2.46 1.80
C ASN A 275 -4.53 -1.33 0.78
N GLU A 276 -4.59 -1.65 -0.49
CA GLU A 276 -4.95 -0.69 -1.53
C GLU A 276 -6.47 -0.51 -1.60
N ILE A 277 -6.88 0.74 -1.79
CA ILE A 277 -8.28 1.15 -1.89
C ILE A 277 -8.51 2.01 -3.14
N VAL A 278 -9.66 1.83 -3.77
CA VAL A 278 -10.10 2.59 -4.95
C VAL A 278 -11.18 3.56 -4.55
N VAL A 279 -11.05 4.82 -4.94
CA VAL A 279 -12.09 5.85 -4.76
C VAL A 279 -13.27 5.56 -5.68
N ARG A 280 -14.49 5.53 -5.14
CA ARG A 280 -15.73 5.31 -5.87
C ARG A 280 -16.77 6.39 -5.57
N LYS A 281 -17.67 6.63 -6.53
CA LYS A 281 -18.91 7.35 -6.26
C LYS A 281 -19.88 6.47 -5.48
N ALA A 282 -20.39 7.02 -4.39
CA ALA A 282 -21.52 6.51 -3.63
C ALA A 282 -22.81 7.26 -4.04
N GLU A 283 -23.79 7.38 -3.12
CA GLU A 283 -25.03 8.09 -3.42
C GLU A 283 -24.81 9.60 -3.64
N LYS A 284 -25.71 10.18 -4.43
CA LYS A 284 -25.86 11.63 -4.60
C LYS A 284 -27.19 12.07 -4.02
N ASN A 285 -27.17 13.12 -3.22
CA ASN A 285 -28.38 13.71 -2.61
C ASN A 285 -28.30 15.25 -2.58
N GLU A 286 -29.16 15.92 -1.82
CA GLU A 286 -29.22 17.39 -1.70
C GLU A 286 -27.93 18.01 -1.11
N TYR A 287 -27.12 17.25 -0.37
CA TYR A 287 -25.84 17.70 0.18
C TYR A 287 -24.66 17.56 -0.80
N GLY A 288 -24.82 16.80 -1.88
CA GLY A 288 -23.82 16.62 -2.92
C GLY A 288 -23.56 15.17 -3.32
N GLN A 289 -22.45 14.95 -4.01
CA GLN A 289 -21.96 13.62 -4.36
C GLN A 289 -21.15 13.06 -3.20
N PHE A 290 -21.60 11.95 -2.61
CA PHE A 290 -20.82 11.18 -1.66
C PHE A 290 -19.87 10.24 -2.39
N MET A 291 -18.74 9.97 -1.75
CA MET A 291 -17.69 9.05 -2.19
C MET A 291 -17.45 8.01 -1.09
N ASP A 292 -16.96 6.84 -1.47
CA ASP A 292 -16.47 5.77 -0.59
C ASP A 292 -15.23 5.10 -1.17
N PHE A 293 -14.75 4.06 -0.50
CA PHE A 293 -13.62 3.25 -0.95
C PHE A 293 -14.03 1.79 -1.19
N GLU A 294 -13.50 1.22 -2.24
CA GLU A 294 -13.45 -0.22 -2.49
C GLU A 294 -12.08 -0.76 -2.07
N VAL A 295 -12.02 -1.72 -1.16
CA VAL A 295 -10.77 -2.45 -0.86
C VAL A 295 -10.52 -3.48 -1.95
N ILE A 296 -9.31 -3.49 -2.49
CA ILE A 296 -8.90 -4.39 -3.57
C ILE A 296 -7.79 -5.38 -3.17
N THR A 297 -7.13 -5.19 -2.02
CA THR A 297 -6.16 -6.14 -1.45
C THR A 297 -6.87 -7.24 -0.68
N PHE A 298 -6.57 -8.50 -0.99
CA PHE A 298 -7.19 -9.66 -0.35
C PHE A 298 -6.13 -10.62 0.22
N ALA A 299 -5.69 -10.35 1.45
CA ALA A 299 -4.87 -11.25 2.26
C ALA A 299 -5.33 -11.19 3.73
N PRO A 300 -5.24 -12.28 4.50
CA PRO A 300 -5.72 -12.26 5.87
C PRO A 300 -4.94 -11.27 6.73
N ILE A 301 -5.64 -10.60 7.65
CA ILE A 301 -5.05 -9.87 8.76
C ILE A 301 -4.89 -10.86 9.90
N ASP A 302 -3.71 -10.91 10.51
CA ASP A 302 -3.38 -11.93 11.49
C ASP A 302 -4.17 -11.78 12.80
N LEU A 303 -5.16 -12.64 13.01
CA LEU A 303 -6.01 -12.64 14.19
C LEU A 303 -5.28 -13.01 15.47
N ASP A 304 -4.11 -13.68 15.38
CA ASP A 304 -3.33 -14.05 16.56
C ASP A 304 -2.72 -12.82 17.27
N ALA A 305 -2.61 -11.68 16.55
CA ALA A 305 -2.08 -10.43 17.07
C ALA A 305 -3.16 -9.45 17.55
N ILE A 306 -4.45 -9.76 17.39
CA ILE A 306 -5.56 -8.89 17.76
C ILE A 306 -5.95 -9.07 19.23
N ASP A 307 -6.21 -7.95 19.90
CA ASP A 307 -6.97 -7.88 21.16
C ASP A 307 -8.43 -7.57 20.82
N GLU A 308 -9.28 -8.59 20.87
CA GLU A 308 -10.69 -8.47 20.53
C GLU A 308 -11.46 -7.49 21.45
N SER A 309 -10.97 -7.26 22.66
CA SER A 309 -11.62 -6.36 23.63
C SER A 309 -11.51 -4.89 23.22
N LEU A 310 -10.54 -4.55 22.37
CA LEU A 310 -10.30 -3.18 21.88
C LEU A 310 -11.02 -2.89 20.54
N ILE A 311 -11.47 -3.92 19.81
CA ILE A 311 -12.17 -3.75 18.54
C ILE A 311 -13.62 -3.32 18.80
N LEU A 312 -14.04 -2.21 18.21
CA LEU A 312 -15.42 -1.74 18.30
C LEU A 312 -16.37 -2.65 17.49
N LYS A 313 -17.64 -2.67 17.87
CA LYS A 313 -18.64 -3.53 17.23
C LYS A 313 -18.72 -3.37 15.70
N ASP A 314 -18.67 -2.14 15.21
CA ASP A 314 -18.73 -1.84 13.78
C ASP A 314 -17.41 -2.14 13.06
N GLU A 315 -16.27 -1.99 13.75
CA GLU A 315 -14.95 -2.41 13.27
C GLU A 315 -14.87 -3.94 13.16
N LYS A 316 -15.40 -4.66 14.15
CA LYS A 316 -15.52 -6.14 14.14
C LYS A 316 -16.36 -6.64 12.95
N VAL A 317 -17.52 -6.04 12.72
CA VAL A 317 -18.37 -6.37 11.56
C VAL A 317 -17.63 -6.15 10.25
N TYR A 318 -16.89 -5.03 10.14
CA TYR A 318 -16.09 -4.75 8.95
C TYR A 318 -14.98 -5.80 8.75
N LEU A 319 -14.23 -6.12 9.78
CA LEU A 319 -13.13 -7.11 9.71
C LEU A 319 -13.65 -8.50 9.33
N ASN A 320 -14.74 -8.95 9.92
CA ASN A 320 -15.37 -10.22 9.58
C ASN A 320 -15.84 -10.26 8.11
N ASN A 321 -16.44 -9.17 7.61
CA ASN A 321 -16.84 -9.04 6.21
C ASN A 321 -15.62 -9.01 5.27
N TYR A 322 -14.55 -8.33 5.65
CA TYR A 322 -13.30 -8.33 4.90
C TYR A 322 -12.70 -9.74 4.82
N HIS A 323 -12.58 -10.43 5.95
CA HIS A 323 -12.07 -11.80 6.01
C HIS A 323 -12.95 -12.79 5.21
N LYS A 324 -14.27 -12.60 5.24
CA LYS A 324 -15.16 -13.37 4.36
C LYS A 324 -14.82 -13.16 2.89
N GLN A 325 -14.61 -11.91 2.44
CA GLN A 325 -14.21 -11.62 1.07
C GLN A 325 -12.82 -12.21 0.73
N VAL A 326 -11.86 -12.14 1.64
CA VAL A 326 -10.55 -12.80 1.49
C VAL A 326 -10.75 -14.30 1.25
N TYR A 327 -11.51 -14.98 2.09
CA TYR A 327 -11.77 -16.41 1.93
C TYR A 327 -12.46 -16.70 0.60
N ASP A 328 -13.56 -16.02 0.29
CA ASP A 328 -14.36 -16.25 -0.91
C ASP A 328 -13.55 -16.09 -2.21
N LYS A 329 -12.60 -15.11 -2.24
CA LYS A 329 -11.81 -14.81 -3.44
C LYS A 329 -10.54 -15.67 -3.53
N ILE A 330 -9.84 -15.88 -2.44
CA ILE A 330 -8.50 -16.48 -2.45
C ILE A 330 -8.57 -18.02 -2.37
N SER A 331 -9.53 -18.58 -1.63
CA SER A 331 -9.66 -20.04 -1.46
C SER A 331 -9.80 -20.80 -2.78
N LEU A 332 -10.27 -20.15 -3.84
CA LEU A 332 -10.45 -20.77 -5.17
C LEU A 332 -9.11 -21.19 -5.82
N TYR A 333 -7.99 -20.64 -5.38
CA TYR A 333 -6.66 -20.84 -5.93
C TYR A 333 -5.73 -21.62 -5.01
N LEU A 334 -6.25 -22.11 -3.86
CA LEU A 334 -5.50 -22.82 -2.84
C LEU A 334 -5.79 -24.33 -2.85
N ASN A 335 -4.83 -25.12 -2.39
CA ASN A 335 -5.09 -26.54 -2.11
C ASN A 335 -5.92 -26.73 -0.82
N GLU A 336 -6.34 -27.95 -0.50
CA GLU A 336 -7.25 -28.20 0.61
C GLU A 336 -6.64 -27.87 1.99
N GLU A 337 -5.34 -28.08 2.18
CA GLU A 337 -4.66 -27.74 3.44
C GLU A 337 -4.55 -26.22 3.61
N GLU A 338 -4.16 -25.51 2.57
CA GLU A 338 -4.11 -24.06 2.54
C GLU A 338 -5.49 -23.43 2.75
N LYS A 339 -6.55 -24.00 2.13
CA LYS A 339 -7.94 -23.55 2.34
C LYS A 339 -8.39 -23.73 3.79
N GLN A 340 -8.09 -24.86 4.40
CA GLN A 340 -8.46 -25.11 5.78
C GLN A 340 -7.71 -24.15 6.73
N TRP A 341 -6.44 -23.88 6.45
CA TRP A 341 -5.66 -22.89 7.18
C TRP A 341 -6.26 -21.49 7.00
N LEU A 342 -6.53 -21.06 5.76
CA LEU A 342 -7.13 -19.76 5.47
C LEU A 342 -8.47 -19.60 6.18
N LYS A 343 -9.32 -20.64 6.23
CA LYS A 343 -10.58 -20.62 6.95
C LYS A 343 -10.39 -20.31 8.43
N THR A 344 -9.32 -20.83 9.04
CA THR A 344 -8.98 -20.56 10.44
C THR A 344 -8.56 -19.10 10.65
N TYR A 345 -7.74 -18.55 9.72
CA TYR A 345 -7.23 -17.18 9.79
C TYR A 345 -8.19 -16.11 9.25
N THR A 346 -9.34 -16.54 8.72
CA THR A 346 -10.45 -15.65 8.30
C THR A 346 -11.74 -15.91 9.06
N ARG A 347 -11.65 -16.59 10.21
CA ARG A 347 -12.82 -16.84 11.08
C ARG A 347 -13.40 -15.55 11.61
N GLU A 348 -14.67 -15.57 11.98
CA GLU A 348 -15.28 -14.47 12.73
C GLU A 348 -14.67 -14.36 14.13
N ILE A 349 -14.54 -13.11 14.61
CA ILE A 349 -14.09 -12.78 15.96
C ILE A 349 -15.19 -12.11 16.75
#